data_ad86db1ffab8653a95e552972ea4009d
#
_entry.id   ad86db1ffab8653a95e552972ea4009d
#
_cell.length_a   1.000
_cell.length_b   1.000
_cell.length_c   1.000
_cell.angle_alpha   90.00
_cell.angle_beta   90.00
_cell.angle_gamma   90.00
#
_symmetry.space_group_name_H-M   'P 1'
#
loop_
_entity.id
_entity.type
_entity.pdbx_description
1 polymer ?
#
loop_
_entity_poly.entity_id
_entity_poly.type
_entity_poly.pdbx_seq_one_letter_code
_entity_poly.pdbx_strand_id
1 'polypeptide(L)'
;MAKNLAMSYLLDFYGEVLTEKQRDMMVQYYNDDLSLAEIADNFGITRQGVRDAIKRGEAVMQELEEKVGFAARYRMVQEGVARLEELARDIQFCNSNNYAVSNKIDRDAREMLDIINTISE
;
A
#
# COMPACT_ATOMS: atom_id res chain seq x y z
N MET A 1 4.14 17.54 14.56
CA MET A 1 4.14 17.06 13.15
C MET A 1 3.02 16.07 12.98
N ALA A 2 2.12 16.31 12.03
CA ALA A 2 1.03 15.38 11.76
C ALA A 2 1.58 14.14 10.99
N LYS A 3 1.13 12.94 11.39
CA LYS A 3 1.54 11.71 10.72
C LYS A 3 0.78 11.52 9.42
N ASN A 4 1.51 11.28 8.35
CA ASN A 4 0.95 10.97 7.04
C ASN A 4 0.90 9.45 6.87
N LEU A 5 -0.30 8.87 6.94
CA LEU A 5 -0.48 7.42 6.84
C LEU A 5 -0.05 6.84 5.49
N ALA A 6 -0.06 7.66 4.43
CA ALA A 6 0.46 7.24 3.14
C ALA A 6 1.95 6.92 3.20
N MET A 7 2.70 7.59 4.07
CA MET A 7 4.13 7.31 4.28
C MET A 7 4.37 5.97 4.96
N SER A 8 3.46 5.54 5.84
CA SER A 8 3.53 4.19 6.43
C SER A 8 3.46 3.12 5.33
N TYR A 9 2.58 3.31 4.36
CA TYR A 9 2.43 2.41 3.21
C TYR A 9 3.70 2.41 2.35
N LEU A 10 4.26 3.58 2.05
CA LEU A 10 5.50 3.69 1.27
C LEU A 10 6.68 3.05 1.99
N LEU A 11 6.72 3.13 3.31
CA LEU A 11 7.78 2.53 4.12
C LEU A 11 7.86 1.02 3.92
N ASP A 12 6.74 0.34 3.74
CA ASP A 12 6.70 -1.09 3.47
C ASP A 12 7.38 -1.44 2.15
N PHE A 13 7.29 -0.57 1.13
CA PHE A 13 7.87 -0.81 -0.18
C PHE A 13 9.31 -0.33 -0.31
N TYR A 14 9.63 0.81 0.29
CA TYR A 14 10.89 1.51 0.04
C TYR A 14 11.80 1.61 1.26
N GLY A 15 11.41 1.03 2.39
CA GLY A 15 12.17 1.15 3.64
C GLY A 15 13.64 0.71 3.51
N GLU A 16 13.91 -0.29 2.69
CA GLU A 16 15.27 -0.82 2.51
C GLU A 16 16.21 0.13 1.76
N VAL A 17 15.66 1.13 1.05
CA VAL A 17 16.46 2.14 0.37
C VAL A 17 16.97 3.20 1.35
N LEU A 18 16.35 3.30 2.51
CA LEU A 18 16.74 4.23 3.56
C LEU A 18 17.95 3.70 4.31
N THR A 19 18.69 4.60 4.98
CA THR A 19 19.70 4.15 5.93
C THR A 19 19.02 3.38 7.05
N GLU A 20 19.72 2.45 7.67
CA GLU A 20 19.19 1.67 8.78
C GLU A 20 18.63 2.58 9.88
N LYS A 21 19.36 3.64 10.20
CA LYS A 21 18.97 4.57 11.25
C LYS A 21 17.70 5.36 10.88
N GLN A 22 17.59 5.85 9.64
CA GLN A 22 16.37 6.50 9.14
C GLN A 22 15.18 5.55 9.18
N ARG A 23 15.37 4.34 8.69
CA ARG A 23 14.33 3.32 8.68
C ARG A 23 13.82 3.03 10.10
N ASP A 24 14.73 2.81 11.04
CA ASP A 24 14.37 2.51 12.42
C ASP A 24 13.57 3.66 13.06
N MET A 25 13.98 4.90 12.83
CA MET A 25 13.24 6.06 13.30
C MET A 25 11.84 6.14 12.71
N MET A 26 11.72 5.89 11.41
CA MET A 26 10.42 5.92 10.72
C MET A 26 9.52 4.77 11.14
N VAL A 27 10.06 3.59 11.39
CA VAL A 27 9.29 2.46 11.93
C VAL A 27 8.76 2.81 13.31
N GLN A 28 9.58 3.37 14.19
CA GLN A 28 9.14 3.79 15.51
C GLN A 28 8.05 4.86 15.44
N TYR A 29 8.17 5.77 14.51
CA TYR A 29 7.21 6.86 14.35
C TYR A 29 5.87 6.38 13.76
N TYR A 30 5.91 5.61 12.67
CA TYR A 30 4.72 5.20 11.93
C TYR A 30 4.10 3.90 12.42
N ASN A 31 4.92 2.91 12.77
CA ASN A 31 4.42 1.58 13.14
C ASN A 31 4.25 1.40 14.64
N ASP A 32 5.18 1.93 15.42
CA ASP A 32 5.17 1.80 16.88
C ASP A 32 4.46 2.96 17.58
N ASP A 33 4.06 3.97 16.82
CA ASP A 33 3.32 5.14 17.28
C ASP A 33 4.05 5.93 18.38
N LEU A 34 5.37 5.98 18.33
CA LEU A 34 6.17 6.74 19.26
C LEU A 34 6.19 8.22 18.91
N SER A 35 6.31 9.09 19.93
CA SER A 35 6.47 10.53 19.74
C SER A 35 7.90 10.85 19.29
N LEU A 36 8.09 12.04 18.74
CA LEU A 36 9.42 12.52 18.38
C LEU A 36 10.34 12.55 19.60
N ALA A 37 9.81 12.92 20.77
CA ALA A 37 10.58 12.95 22.03
C ALA A 37 11.06 11.55 22.43
N GLU A 38 10.18 10.57 22.34
CA GLU A 38 10.52 9.17 22.67
C GLU A 38 11.57 8.62 21.72
N ILE A 39 11.44 8.88 20.43
CA ILE A 39 12.42 8.47 19.43
C ILE A 39 13.77 9.16 19.67
N ALA A 40 13.74 10.46 19.97
CA ALA A 40 14.95 11.23 20.28
C ALA A 40 15.71 10.61 21.46
N ASP A 41 14.98 10.22 22.50
CA ASP A 41 15.58 9.54 23.66
C ASP A 41 16.20 8.21 23.27
N ASN A 42 15.52 7.42 22.44
CA ASN A 42 16.01 6.11 22.00
C ASN A 42 17.32 6.21 21.21
N PHE A 43 17.49 7.28 20.42
CA PHE A 43 18.66 7.46 19.56
C PHE A 43 19.71 8.41 20.13
N GLY A 44 19.42 9.04 21.26
CA GLY A 44 20.35 10.00 21.89
C GLY A 44 20.60 11.25 21.06
N ILE A 45 19.58 11.73 20.36
CA ILE A 45 19.62 12.95 19.54
C ILE A 45 18.48 13.87 19.91
N THR A 46 18.42 15.04 19.29
CA THR A 46 17.35 16.02 19.53
C THR A 46 16.06 15.64 18.79
N ARG A 47 14.92 16.13 19.29
CA ARG A 47 13.63 15.99 18.59
C ARG A 47 13.70 16.56 17.18
N GLN A 48 14.36 17.71 17.02
CA GLN A 48 14.54 18.32 15.69
C GLN A 48 15.35 17.42 14.78
N GLY A 49 16.38 16.75 15.30
CA GLY A 49 17.18 15.79 14.54
C GLY A 49 16.36 14.61 14.06
N VAL A 50 15.46 14.09 14.91
CA VAL A 50 14.52 13.02 14.52
C VAL A 50 13.58 13.51 13.42
N ARG A 51 12.99 14.66 13.61
CA ARG A 51 12.06 15.27 12.63
C ARG A 51 12.73 15.43 11.27
N ASP A 52 13.95 15.95 11.25
CA ASP A 52 14.70 16.15 10.01
C ASP A 52 15.04 14.82 9.32
N ALA A 53 15.42 13.80 10.10
CA ALA A 53 15.69 12.47 9.56
C ALA A 53 14.42 11.84 8.95
N ILE A 54 13.29 11.95 9.62
CA ILE A 54 12.02 11.44 9.12
C ILE A 54 11.62 12.17 7.83
N LYS A 55 11.73 13.49 7.80
CA LYS A 55 11.39 14.27 6.61
C LYS A 55 12.28 13.94 5.42
N ARG A 56 13.56 13.71 5.64
CA ARG A 56 14.47 13.26 4.57
C ARG A 56 14.08 11.89 4.05
N GLY A 57 13.75 10.96 4.96
CA GLY A 57 13.28 9.62 4.58
C GLY A 57 11.99 9.67 3.76
N GLU A 58 11.02 10.49 4.19
CA GLU A 58 9.78 10.70 3.46
C GLU A 58 10.04 11.23 2.05
N ALA A 59 10.93 12.19 1.91
CA ALA A 59 11.27 12.77 0.61
C ALA A 59 11.89 11.74 -0.33
N VAL A 60 12.78 10.89 0.18
CA VAL A 60 13.38 9.80 -0.60
C VAL A 60 12.32 8.83 -1.11
N MET A 61 11.43 8.39 -0.23
CA MET A 61 10.38 7.44 -0.59
C MET A 61 9.39 8.05 -1.59
N GLN A 62 9.02 9.30 -1.39
CA GLN A 62 8.10 10.00 -2.27
C GLN A 62 8.68 10.17 -3.67
N GLU A 63 9.96 10.52 -3.77
CA GLU A 63 10.66 10.62 -5.04
C GLU A 63 10.73 9.28 -5.76
N LEU A 64 11.01 8.20 -5.02
CA LEU A 64 11.01 6.86 -5.59
C LEU A 64 9.64 6.48 -6.13
N GLU A 65 8.57 6.73 -5.37
CA GLU A 65 7.21 6.42 -5.81
C GLU A 65 6.85 7.20 -7.07
N GLU A 66 7.21 8.47 -7.15
CA GLU A 66 6.98 9.28 -8.35
C GLU A 66 7.69 8.71 -9.59
N LYS A 67 8.87 8.13 -9.41
CA LYS A 67 9.67 7.59 -10.52
C LYS A 67 9.32 6.14 -10.87
N VAL A 68 9.06 5.30 -9.88
CA VAL A 68 8.91 3.86 -10.07
C VAL A 68 7.46 3.40 -9.98
N GLY A 69 6.67 3.99 -9.10
CA GLY A 69 5.25 3.70 -8.96
C GLY A 69 4.91 2.31 -8.44
N PHE A 70 5.80 1.66 -7.68
CA PHE A 70 5.57 0.31 -7.17
C PHE A 70 4.39 0.21 -6.23
N ALA A 71 4.23 1.19 -5.33
CA ALA A 71 3.14 1.15 -4.37
C ALA A 71 1.79 1.31 -5.05
N ALA A 72 1.68 2.23 -6.00
CA ALA A 72 0.46 2.44 -6.79
C ALA A 72 0.14 1.21 -7.64
N ARG A 73 1.14 0.62 -8.29
CA ARG A 73 0.98 -0.59 -9.10
C ARG A 73 0.51 -1.77 -8.25
N TYR A 74 1.14 -1.98 -7.10
CA TYR A 74 0.78 -3.04 -6.18
C TYR A 74 -0.67 -2.90 -5.72
N ARG A 75 -1.09 -1.68 -5.35
CA ARG A 75 -2.47 -1.41 -4.94
C ARG A 75 -3.45 -1.74 -6.05
N MET A 76 -3.16 -1.32 -7.28
CA MET A 76 -4.01 -1.61 -8.43
C MET A 76 -4.18 -3.11 -8.66
N VAL A 77 -3.10 -3.87 -8.56
CA VAL A 77 -3.14 -5.33 -8.71
C VAL A 77 -3.96 -5.96 -7.57
N GLN A 78 -3.75 -5.52 -6.34
CA GLN A 78 -4.49 -6.02 -5.17
C GLN A 78 -5.98 -5.77 -5.29
N GLU A 79 -6.38 -4.57 -5.69
CA GLU A 79 -7.78 -4.22 -5.89
C GLU A 79 -8.40 -5.04 -7.02
N GLY A 80 -7.67 -5.24 -8.11
CA GLY A 80 -8.11 -6.06 -9.23
C GLY A 80 -8.29 -7.51 -8.83
N VAL A 81 -7.34 -8.07 -8.10
CA VAL A 81 -7.43 -9.46 -7.61
C VAL A 81 -8.62 -9.62 -6.67
N ALA A 82 -8.85 -8.68 -5.75
CA ALA A 82 -9.99 -8.72 -4.83
C ALA A 82 -11.31 -8.69 -5.60
N ARG A 83 -11.39 -7.85 -6.62
CA ARG A 83 -12.61 -7.77 -7.46
C ARG A 83 -12.83 -9.05 -8.27
N LEU A 84 -11.76 -9.63 -8.81
CA LEU A 84 -11.84 -10.92 -9.52
C LEU A 84 -12.34 -12.02 -8.59
N GLU A 85 -11.90 -12.03 -7.34
CA GLU A 85 -12.36 -13.00 -6.35
C GLU A 85 -13.85 -12.86 -6.08
N GLU A 86 -14.35 -11.62 -5.90
CA GLU A 86 -15.78 -11.36 -5.72
C GLU A 86 -16.60 -11.88 -6.90
N LEU A 87 -16.16 -11.58 -8.12
CA LEU A 87 -16.85 -11.99 -9.34
C LEU A 87 -16.84 -13.51 -9.49
N ALA A 88 -15.74 -14.17 -9.16
CA ALA A 88 -15.65 -15.62 -9.20
C ALA A 88 -16.62 -16.25 -8.20
N ARG A 89 -16.74 -15.69 -7.00
CA ARG A 89 -17.70 -16.16 -5.98
C ARG A 89 -19.14 -15.96 -6.44
N ASP A 90 -19.45 -14.84 -7.09
CA ASP A 90 -20.76 -14.59 -7.65
C ASP A 90 -21.14 -15.62 -8.72
N ILE A 91 -20.21 -15.93 -9.61
CA ILE A 91 -20.40 -16.95 -10.65
C ILE A 91 -20.67 -18.31 -9.99
N GLN A 92 -19.87 -18.67 -9.01
CA GLN A 92 -20.02 -19.92 -8.28
C GLN A 92 -21.38 -20.00 -7.58
N PHE A 93 -21.80 -18.92 -6.93
CA PHE A 93 -23.09 -18.83 -6.26
C PHE A 93 -24.26 -18.99 -7.25
N CYS A 94 -24.22 -18.26 -8.37
CA CYS A 94 -25.25 -18.34 -9.40
C CYS A 94 -25.35 -19.75 -10.00
N ASN A 95 -24.22 -20.38 -10.27
CA ASN A 95 -24.16 -21.73 -10.81
C ASN A 95 -24.74 -22.75 -9.84
N SER A 96 -24.44 -22.62 -8.55
CA SER A 96 -24.94 -23.52 -7.50
C SER A 96 -26.43 -23.43 -7.26
N ASN A 97 -27.01 -22.23 -7.44
CA ASN A 97 -28.42 -21.95 -7.14
C ASN A 97 -29.33 -22.06 -8.35
N ASN A 98 -28.79 -22.38 -9.50
CA ASN A 98 -29.56 -22.66 -10.71
C ASN A 98 -30.51 -21.54 -11.14
N TYR A 99 -30.13 -20.27 -10.88
CA TYR A 99 -30.89 -19.11 -11.33
C TYR A 99 -30.71 -18.87 -12.82
N ALA A 100 -31.50 -17.95 -13.40
CA ALA A 100 -31.36 -17.48 -14.79
C ALA A 100 -29.98 -16.83 -14.98
N VAL A 101 -29.00 -17.63 -15.19
CA VAL A 101 -27.61 -17.39 -14.87
C VAL A 101 -26.86 -16.71 -16.00
N SER A 102 -27.32 -16.87 -17.24
CA SER A 102 -26.54 -16.50 -18.40
C SER A 102 -26.16 -15.01 -18.44
N ASN A 103 -27.09 -14.10 -18.14
CA ASN A 103 -26.81 -12.67 -18.19
C ASN A 103 -25.87 -12.20 -17.07
N LYS A 104 -26.04 -12.75 -15.87
CA LYS A 104 -25.19 -12.42 -14.73
C LYS A 104 -23.76 -12.94 -14.93
N ILE A 105 -23.65 -14.19 -15.35
CA ILE A 105 -22.35 -14.82 -15.62
C ILE A 105 -21.65 -14.07 -16.77
N ASP A 106 -22.36 -13.72 -17.82
CA ASP A 106 -21.79 -12.98 -18.94
C ASP A 106 -21.23 -11.62 -18.51
N ARG A 107 -21.99 -10.87 -17.70
CA ARG A 107 -21.54 -9.58 -17.15
C ARG A 107 -20.33 -9.75 -16.26
N ASP A 108 -20.35 -10.72 -15.36
CA ASP A 108 -19.24 -10.99 -14.45
C ASP A 108 -17.98 -11.37 -15.23
N ALA A 109 -18.11 -12.20 -16.24
CA ALA A 109 -16.99 -12.60 -17.10
C ALA A 109 -16.40 -11.41 -17.87
N ARG A 110 -17.23 -10.51 -18.37
CA ARG A 110 -16.76 -9.31 -19.04
C ARG A 110 -15.96 -8.41 -18.11
N GLU A 111 -16.48 -8.20 -16.90
CA GLU A 111 -15.80 -7.38 -15.91
C GLU A 111 -14.46 -8.00 -15.51
N MET A 112 -14.41 -9.32 -15.34
CA MET A 112 -13.16 -10.04 -15.07
C MET A 112 -12.13 -9.82 -16.16
N LEU A 113 -12.54 -9.91 -17.41
CA LEU A 113 -11.65 -9.68 -18.55
C LEU A 113 -11.14 -8.23 -18.59
N ASP A 114 -12.00 -7.26 -18.30
CA ASP A 114 -11.60 -5.86 -18.24
C ASP A 114 -10.56 -5.61 -17.15
N ILE A 115 -10.75 -6.21 -15.97
CA ILE A 115 -9.80 -6.12 -14.88
C ILE A 115 -8.46 -6.75 -15.27
N ILE A 116 -8.49 -7.92 -15.86
CA ILE A 116 -7.28 -8.63 -16.30
C ILE A 116 -6.51 -7.77 -17.31
N ASN A 117 -7.20 -7.18 -18.27
CA ASN A 117 -6.58 -6.31 -19.27
C ASN A 117 -5.93 -5.08 -18.63
N THR A 118 -6.59 -4.47 -17.65
CA THR A 118 -6.06 -3.32 -16.91
C THR A 118 -4.81 -3.69 -16.11
N ILE A 119 -4.83 -4.83 -15.43
CA ILE A 119 -3.69 -5.30 -14.63
C ILE A 119 -2.50 -5.65 -15.53
N SER A 120 -2.78 -6.18 -16.73
CA SER A 120 -1.73 -6.64 -17.67
C SER A 120 -1.01 -5.50 -18.39
N GLU A 121 -1.56 -4.29 -18.34
CA GLU A 121 -0.89 -3.11 -18.87
C GLU A 121 0.29 -2.74 -17.97
#